data_9fee2de74af1de0898ec0979e1c7d3b2
#
_entry.id   9fee2de74af1de0898ec0979e1c7d3b2
#
_cell.length_a   1.000
_cell.length_b   1.000
_cell.length_c   1.000
_cell.angle_alpha   90.00
_cell.angle_beta   90.00
_cell.angle_gamma   90.00
#
_symmetry.space_group_name_H-M   'P 1'
#
loop_
_entity.id
_entity.type
_entity.pdbx_description
1 polymer ?
#
loop_
_entity_poly.entity_id
_entity_poly.type
_entity_poly.pdbx_seq_one_letter_code
_entity_poly.pdbx_strand_id
1 'polypeptide(L)' 'MTITKIPPAELKVMKFIWSSDFTVASKDVIEAMEKLYNWKQTTTLTLLSRLVNKQFLSARKIDRHTHYT' A
#
# COMPACT_ATOMS: atom_id res chain seq x y z
N MET A 1 19.23 7.53 17.68
CA MET A 1 18.92 7.11 16.32
C MET A 1 17.43 7.16 16.07
N THR A 2 17.04 7.95 15.13
CA THR A 2 15.62 8.13 14.85
C THR A 2 15.18 7.14 13.79
N ILE A 3 14.37 6.18 14.19
CA ILE A 3 13.78 5.23 13.26
C ILE A 3 12.33 5.64 13.08
N THR A 4 11.97 5.95 11.87
CA THR A 4 10.56 6.22 11.57
C THR A 4 9.83 4.89 11.66
N LYS A 5 9.01 4.76 12.69
CA LYS A 5 8.21 3.55 12.85
C LYS A 5 7.05 3.58 11.89
N ILE A 6 6.91 2.50 11.15
CA ILE A 6 5.74 2.31 10.31
C ILE A 6 4.67 1.69 11.19
N PRO A 7 3.49 2.29 11.32
CA PRO A 7 2.40 1.69 12.09
C PRO A 7 2.10 0.27 11.60
N PRO A 8 1.67 -0.64 12.48
CA PRO A 8 1.42 -2.02 12.09
C PRO A 8 0.51 -2.19 10.88
N ALA A 9 -0.54 -1.38 10.77
CA ALA A 9 -1.45 -1.44 9.64
C ALA A 9 -0.76 -1.07 8.33
N GLU A 10 0.04 0.00 8.35
CA GLU A 10 0.79 0.43 7.17
C GLU A 10 1.87 -0.59 6.83
N LEU A 11 2.48 -1.19 7.83
CA LEU A 11 3.50 -2.21 7.61
C LEU A 11 2.93 -3.44 6.90
N LYS A 12 1.70 -3.81 7.20
CA LYS A 12 1.03 -4.92 6.52
C LYS A 12 0.92 -4.65 5.02
N VAL A 13 0.55 -3.44 4.65
CA VAL A 13 0.47 -3.02 3.26
C VAL A 13 1.86 -3.06 2.62
N MET A 14 2.87 -2.52 3.31
CA MET A 14 4.23 -2.50 2.80
C MET A 14 4.78 -3.90 2.58
N LYS A 15 4.53 -4.82 3.50
CA LYS A 15 4.99 -6.20 3.36
C LYS A 15 4.39 -6.86 2.13
N PHE A 16 3.14 -6.59 1.84
CA PHE A 16 2.50 -7.11 0.64
C PHE A 16 3.18 -6.57 -0.61
N ILE A 17 3.45 -5.27 -0.64
CA ILE A 17 4.07 -4.63 -1.80
C ILE A 17 5.51 -5.12 -1.97
N TRP A 18 6.25 -5.25 -0.87
CA TRP A 18 7.63 -5.73 -0.90
C TRP A 18 7.74 -7.18 -1.39
N SER A 19 6.72 -7.99 -1.14
CA SER A 19 6.72 -9.38 -1.58
C SER A 19 6.39 -9.50 -3.07
N SER A 20 5.96 -8.41 -3.70
CA SER A 20 5.67 -8.39 -5.13
C SER A 20 6.92 -8.00 -5.89
N ASP A 21 7.22 -8.73 -6.96
CA ASP A 21 8.38 -8.42 -7.80
C ASP A 21 8.13 -7.24 -8.73
N PHE A 22 6.90 -6.83 -8.86
CA PHE A 22 6.48 -5.81 -9.80
C PHE A 22 5.68 -4.72 -9.12
N THR A 23 5.46 -3.64 -9.86
CA THR A 23 4.55 -2.59 -9.43
C THR A 23 3.16 -3.18 -9.20
N VAL A 24 2.55 -2.83 -8.07
CA VAL A 24 1.26 -3.40 -7.67
C VAL A 24 0.16 -2.36 -7.90
N ALA A 25 -0.91 -2.77 -8.57
CA ALA A 25 -2.06 -1.91 -8.76
C ALA A 25 -2.82 -1.72 -7.45
N SER A 26 -3.41 -0.54 -7.25
CA SER A 26 -4.19 -0.26 -6.05
C SER A 26 -5.30 -1.29 -5.86
N LYS A 27 -5.92 -1.72 -6.95
CA LYS A 27 -6.95 -2.74 -6.92
C LYS A 27 -6.45 -4.04 -6.30
N ASP A 28 -5.24 -4.45 -6.65
CA ASP A 28 -4.65 -5.68 -6.13
C ASP A 28 -4.38 -5.56 -4.62
N VAL A 29 -3.90 -4.40 -4.19
CA VAL A 29 -3.65 -4.16 -2.77
C VAL A 29 -4.96 -4.18 -1.98
N ILE A 30 -5.98 -3.52 -2.49
CA ILE A 30 -7.30 -3.47 -1.85
C ILE A 30 -7.86 -4.89 -1.69
N GLU A 31 -7.78 -5.67 -2.75
CA GLU A 31 -8.31 -7.03 -2.76
C GLU A 31 -7.55 -7.92 -1.78
N ALA A 32 -6.23 -7.81 -1.76
CA ALA A 32 -5.40 -8.59 -0.85
C ALA A 32 -5.68 -8.24 0.61
N MET A 33 -5.80 -6.96 0.93
CA MET A 33 -6.04 -6.53 2.30
C MET A 33 -7.43 -6.94 2.76
N GLU A 34 -8.39 -6.95 1.85
CA GLU A 34 -9.74 -7.43 2.17
C GLU A 34 -9.72 -8.93 2.51
N LYS A 35 -9.01 -9.71 1.71
CA LYS A 35 -8.92 -11.17 1.95
C LYS A 35 -8.13 -11.52 3.19
N LEU A 36 -7.04 -10.80 3.45
CA LEU A 36 -6.16 -11.12 4.56
C LEU A 36 -6.65 -10.56 5.89
N TYR A 37 -7.21 -9.37 5.88
CA TYR A 37 -7.53 -8.63 7.10
C TYR A 37 -8.97 -8.15 7.16
N ASN A 38 -9.74 -8.40 6.13
CA ASN A 38 -11.13 -7.96 6.03
C ASN A 38 -11.27 -6.44 6.12
N TRP A 39 -10.31 -5.72 5.52
CA TRP A 39 -10.32 -4.26 5.51
C TRP A 39 -11.22 -3.74 4.40
N LYS A 40 -11.88 -2.63 4.68
CA LYS A 40 -12.67 -1.94 3.66
C LYS A 40 -11.74 -1.26 2.67
N GLN A 41 -12.24 -1.02 1.46
CA GLN A 41 -11.50 -0.31 0.42
C GLN A 41 -10.99 1.04 0.90
N THR A 42 -11.84 1.81 1.60
CA THR A 42 -11.46 3.13 2.10
C THR A 42 -10.29 3.06 3.06
N THR A 43 -10.26 2.04 3.92
CA THR A 43 -9.15 1.84 4.86
C THR A 43 -7.85 1.63 4.12
N THR A 44 -7.85 0.75 3.13
CA THR A 44 -6.64 0.46 2.35
C THR A 44 -6.18 1.68 1.57
N LEU A 45 -7.10 2.41 0.94
CA LEU A 45 -6.74 3.61 0.19
C LEU A 45 -6.16 4.69 1.09
N THR A 46 -6.71 4.86 2.29
CA THR A 46 -6.19 5.83 3.25
C THR A 46 -4.76 5.49 3.63
N LEU A 47 -4.49 4.22 3.90
CA LEU A 47 -3.14 3.78 4.26
C LEU A 47 -2.17 3.96 3.11
N LEU A 48 -2.57 3.65 1.89
CA LEU A 48 -1.74 3.86 0.71
C LEU A 48 -1.39 5.33 0.54
N SER A 49 -2.36 6.23 0.70
CA SER A 49 -2.12 7.66 0.64
C SER A 49 -1.10 8.12 1.68
N ARG A 50 -1.23 7.61 2.90
CA ARG A 50 -0.30 7.97 3.97
C ARG A 50 1.12 7.52 3.65
N LEU A 51 1.26 6.31 3.12
CA LEU A 51 2.57 5.77 2.75
C LEU A 51 3.21 6.58 1.63
N VAL A 52 2.43 7.00 0.65
CA VAL A 52 2.94 7.86 -0.42
C VAL A 52 3.36 9.22 0.13
N ASN A 53 2.54 9.81 1.00
CA ASN A 53 2.87 11.11 1.61
C ASN A 53 4.11 11.05 2.48
N LYS A 54 4.36 9.91 3.13
CA LYS A 54 5.57 9.71 3.93
C LYS A 54 6.77 9.28 3.10
N GLN A 55 6.58 9.14 1.78
CA GLN A 55 7.63 8.76 0.84
C GLN A 55 8.13 7.32 1.03
N PHE A 56 7.32 6.47 1.63
CA PHE A 56 7.62 5.03 1.70
C PHE A 56 7.23 4.33 0.41
N LEU A 57 6.27 4.89 -0.31
CA LEU A 57 5.81 4.34 -1.59
C LEU A 57 5.83 5.44 -2.64
N SER A 58 6.00 5.00 -3.88
CA SER A 58 5.82 5.87 -5.04
C SER A 58 4.54 5.45 -5.74
N ALA A 59 3.72 6.42 -6.12
CA ALA A 59 2.51 6.17 -6.87
C ALA A 59 2.71 6.58 -8.32
N ARG A 60 2.28 5.74 -9.24
CA ARG A 60 2.35 6.01 -10.67
C ARG A 60 1.04 5.61 -11.33
N LYS A 61 0.54 6.46 -12.20
CA LYS A 61 -0.69 6.16 -12.93
C LYS A 61 -0.32 5.54 -14.27
N ILE A 62 -0.78 4.30 -14.48
CA ILE A 62 -0.54 3.55 -15.71
C ILE A 62 -1.90 3.07 -16.22
N ASP A 63 -2.25 3.44 -17.45
CA ASP A 63 -3.50 3.02 -18.09
C ASP A 63 -4.72 3.24 -17.20
N ARG A 64 -4.82 4.43 -16.59
CA ARG A 64 -5.92 4.83 -15.71
C ARG A 64 -5.94 4.12 -14.36
N HIS A 65 -4.94 3.31 -14.07
CA HIS A 65 -4.84 2.62 -12.78
C HIS A 65 -3.63 3.14 -12.00
N THR A 66 -3.82 3.38 -10.72
CA THR A 66 -2.71 3.78 -9.86
C THR A 66 -1.93 2.55 -9.45
N HIS A 67 -0.63 2.60 -9.63
CA HIS A 67 0.28 1.52 -9.23
C HIS A 67 1.23 2.04 -8.17
N TYR A 68 1.65 1.16 -7.28
CA TYR A 68 2.55 1.48 -6.17
C TYR A 68 3.82 0.62 -6.25
N THR A 69 4.92 1.27 -5.89
CA THR A 69 6.22 0.57 -5.89
C THR A 69 6.92 0.78 -4.58
#